data_4f9f753a40f61f44d063cd8a0d9de59b
#
_entry.id   4f9f753a40f61f44d063cd8a0d9de59b
#
_cell.length_a   1.000
_cell.length_b   1.000
_cell.length_c   1.000
_cell.angle_alpha   90.00
_cell.angle_beta   90.00
_cell.angle_gamma   90.00
#
_symmetry.space_group_name_H-M   'P 1'
#
loop_
_entity.id
_entity.type
_entity.pdbx_description
1 polymer ?
#
loop_
_entity_poly.entity_id
_entity_poly.type
_entity_poly.pdbx_seq_one_letter_code
_entity_poly.pdbx_strand_id
1 'polypeptide(L)'
;VNEAYPWMRKILIAAAIYNLIWGTWVVLRPNDLFTLTGISPPVYLGIWQCVGMIVGVYGVGYAIAASNPIRHWPITLVGLLGKILGPIGFVSTVATVGPADPGYLPLSWGWTIVTNDLIWWAPLIAILYVAFKESTASPEPDDVMRVSHANEIFVNQHGQSIADLSRQSPLLVLFLRHSGCTFCREALADLRDKKDKLKQQGVLPVLVYQSDSEAVMKDLEHYGLTDCDHVSDPGCELYRAYGLRRGTLGQLFGPDVWWRGFKAAILSRHGVGKLDGDGFQMPGAFLVENNRIVEAYRHQAVSDRPDVCQIARRDY
;
A
#
# COMPACT_ATOMS: atom_id res chain seq x y z
N VAL A 1 -11.38 -13.05 -9.83
CA VAL A 1 -10.52 -11.91 -10.19
C VAL A 1 -9.60 -12.26 -11.36
N ASN A 2 -9.07 -13.48 -11.45
CA ASN A 2 -8.18 -13.88 -12.55
C ASN A 2 -8.88 -14.02 -13.92
N GLU A 3 -10.19 -14.16 -13.97
CA GLU A 3 -10.96 -14.29 -15.22
C GLU A 3 -11.37 -12.95 -15.83
N ALA A 4 -11.42 -11.87 -15.05
CA ALA A 4 -11.89 -10.58 -15.51
C ALA A 4 -10.92 -9.88 -16.51
N TYR A 5 -9.61 -10.12 -16.38
CA TYR A 5 -8.59 -9.45 -17.20
C TYR A 5 -7.51 -10.41 -17.73
N PRO A 6 -7.85 -11.37 -18.59
CA PRO A 6 -6.90 -12.39 -19.10
C PRO A 6 -5.76 -11.78 -19.93
N TRP A 7 -5.97 -10.60 -20.53
CA TRP A 7 -4.96 -9.90 -21.29
C TRP A 7 -3.77 -9.43 -20.43
N MET A 8 -4.01 -9.00 -19.17
CA MET A 8 -2.94 -8.57 -18.25
C MET A 8 -1.97 -9.73 -17.97
N ARG A 9 -2.50 -10.91 -17.69
CA ARG A 9 -1.71 -12.12 -17.49
C ARG A 9 -0.88 -12.45 -18.73
N LYS A 10 -1.48 -12.38 -19.94
CA LYS A 10 -0.77 -12.69 -21.21
C LYS A 10 0.39 -11.72 -21.44
N ILE A 11 0.20 -10.42 -21.20
CA ILE A 11 1.25 -9.41 -21.33
C ILE A 11 2.38 -9.66 -20.33
N LEU A 12 2.06 -9.91 -19.07
CA LEU A 12 3.07 -10.19 -18.04
C LEU A 12 3.86 -11.49 -18.32
N ILE A 13 3.21 -12.52 -18.83
CA ILE A 13 3.90 -13.74 -19.28
C ILE A 13 4.83 -13.44 -20.46
N ALA A 14 4.37 -12.64 -21.45
CA ALA A 14 5.21 -12.26 -22.58
C ALA A 14 6.43 -11.43 -22.12
N ALA A 15 6.23 -10.49 -21.20
CA ALA A 15 7.31 -9.71 -20.59
C ALA A 15 8.28 -10.60 -19.79
N ALA A 16 7.77 -11.59 -19.07
CA ALA A 16 8.58 -12.55 -18.32
C ALA A 16 9.48 -13.35 -19.27
N ILE A 17 8.90 -13.94 -20.30
CA ILE A 17 9.63 -14.76 -21.29
C ILE A 17 10.68 -13.90 -21.99
N TYR A 18 10.30 -12.68 -22.44
CA TYR A 18 11.21 -11.77 -23.09
C TYR A 18 12.44 -11.44 -22.20
N ASN A 19 12.19 -11.01 -20.96
CA ASN A 19 13.29 -10.64 -20.04
C ASN A 19 14.17 -11.85 -19.65
N LEU A 20 13.59 -13.05 -19.49
CA LEU A 20 14.34 -14.26 -19.21
C LEU A 20 15.24 -14.64 -20.39
N ILE A 21 14.73 -14.61 -21.63
CA ILE A 21 15.51 -14.91 -22.83
C ILE A 21 16.63 -13.90 -22.99
N TRP A 22 16.30 -12.59 -22.91
CA TRP A 22 17.29 -11.51 -23.08
C TRP A 22 18.36 -11.56 -21.99
N GLY A 23 17.94 -11.70 -20.72
CA GLY A 23 18.88 -11.78 -19.61
C GLY A 23 19.80 -12.99 -19.69
N THR A 24 19.26 -14.16 -20.03
CA THR A 24 20.04 -15.40 -20.23
C THR A 24 21.01 -15.24 -21.39
N TRP A 25 20.59 -14.65 -22.49
CA TRP A 25 21.46 -14.37 -23.63
C TRP A 25 22.65 -13.49 -23.26
N VAL A 26 22.40 -12.36 -22.59
CA VAL A 26 23.47 -11.45 -22.16
C VAL A 26 24.43 -12.13 -21.16
N VAL A 27 23.94 -12.97 -20.27
CA VAL A 27 24.78 -13.68 -19.29
C VAL A 27 25.65 -14.75 -19.97
N LEU A 28 25.06 -15.56 -20.86
CA LEU A 28 25.76 -16.68 -21.48
C LEU A 28 26.60 -16.28 -22.71
N ARG A 29 26.18 -15.25 -23.42
CA ARG A 29 26.80 -14.76 -24.66
C ARG A 29 27.06 -13.25 -24.59
N PRO A 30 27.84 -12.75 -23.63
CA PRO A 30 27.95 -11.33 -23.32
C PRO A 30 28.56 -10.49 -24.45
N ASN A 31 29.34 -11.08 -25.36
CA ASN A 31 29.97 -10.38 -26.48
C ASN A 31 29.08 -10.25 -27.72
N ASP A 32 28.02 -11.08 -27.83
CA ASP A 32 27.25 -11.18 -29.08
C ASP A 32 26.65 -9.82 -29.50
N LEU A 33 26.10 -9.07 -28.56
CA LEU A 33 25.47 -7.79 -28.85
C LEU A 33 26.49 -6.75 -29.37
N PHE A 34 27.69 -6.74 -28.79
CA PHE A 34 28.78 -5.87 -29.21
C PHE A 34 29.29 -6.25 -30.59
N THR A 35 29.45 -7.56 -30.83
CA THR A 35 29.86 -8.06 -32.16
C THR A 35 28.84 -7.71 -33.24
N LEU A 36 27.53 -7.87 -32.94
CA LEU A 36 26.45 -7.57 -33.89
C LEU A 36 26.35 -6.08 -34.22
N THR A 37 26.70 -5.20 -33.29
CA THR A 37 26.63 -3.75 -33.45
C THR A 37 27.95 -3.10 -33.88
N GLY A 38 29.03 -3.87 -33.94
CA GLY A 38 30.34 -3.37 -34.28
C GLY A 38 30.99 -2.46 -33.24
N ILE A 39 30.54 -2.56 -31.97
CA ILE A 39 31.03 -1.77 -30.84
C ILE A 39 31.99 -2.62 -30.03
N SER A 40 33.05 -2.02 -29.50
CA SER A 40 33.96 -2.69 -28.58
C SER A 40 33.24 -3.06 -27.27
N PRO A 41 33.40 -4.31 -26.79
CA PRO A 41 32.81 -4.69 -25.51
C PRO A 41 33.40 -3.87 -24.35
N PRO A 42 32.67 -3.69 -23.23
CA PRO A 42 33.17 -2.95 -22.09
C PRO A 42 34.36 -3.67 -21.45
N VAL A 43 35.29 -2.90 -20.86
CA VAL A 43 36.47 -3.44 -20.17
C VAL A 43 36.09 -4.44 -19.09
N TYR A 44 35.03 -4.17 -18.38
CA TYR A 44 34.50 -5.04 -17.32
C TYR A 44 33.24 -5.78 -17.80
N LEU A 45 33.42 -6.83 -18.57
CA LEU A 45 32.34 -7.62 -19.15
C LEU A 45 31.37 -8.19 -18.09
N GLY A 46 31.88 -8.51 -16.88
CA GLY A 46 31.08 -8.96 -15.77
C GLY A 46 30.00 -7.97 -15.32
N ILE A 47 30.24 -6.64 -15.48
CA ILE A 47 29.21 -5.64 -15.20
C ILE A 47 28.06 -5.76 -16.21
N TRP A 48 28.37 -5.99 -17.48
CA TRP A 48 27.36 -6.22 -18.50
C TRP A 48 26.56 -7.50 -18.25
N GLN A 49 27.20 -8.56 -17.81
CA GLN A 49 26.53 -9.80 -17.38
C GLN A 49 25.62 -9.56 -16.17
N CYS A 50 26.02 -8.69 -15.21
CA CYS A 50 25.15 -8.28 -14.11
C CYS A 50 23.89 -7.56 -14.60
N VAL A 51 23.97 -6.73 -15.64
CA VAL A 51 22.78 -6.13 -16.26
C VAL A 51 21.86 -7.20 -16.82
N GLY A 52 22.40 -8.19 -17.53
CA GLY A 52 21.64 -9.35 -18.02
C GLY A 52 20.93 -10.11 -16.91
N MET A 53 21.65 -10.37 -15.80
CA MET A 53 21.08 -11.04 -14.62
C MET A 53 19.93 -10.24 -14.01
N ILE A 54 20.08 -8.92 -13.82
CA ILE A 54 19.05 -8.04 -13.28
C ILE A 54 17.80 -8.08 -14.17
N VAL A 55 17.95 -7.98 -15.49
CA VAL A 55 16.83 -8.08 -16.43
C VAL A 55 16.15 -9.44 -16.34
N GLY A 56 16.92 -10.52 -16.20
CA GLY A 56 16.39 -11.87 -15.97
C GLY A 56 15.55 -11.96 -14.68
N VAL A 57 16.01 -11.34 -13.59
CA VAL A 57 15.27 -11.27 -12.32
C VAL A 57 13.96 -10.51 -12.47
N TYR A 58 13.91 -9.43 -13.24
CA TYR A 58 12.63 -8.79 -13.59
C TYR A 58 11.70 -9.74 -14.35
N GLY A 59 12.24 -10.63 -15.20
CA GLY A 59 11.46 -11.69 -15.85
C GLY A 59 10.77 -12.60 -14.85
N VAL A 60 11.48 -13.05 -13.80
CA VAL A 60 10.88 -13.82 -12.69
C VAL A 60 9.80 -12.99 -11.99
N GLY A 61 10.05 -11.71 -11.71
CA GLY A 61 9.07 -10.81 -11.13
C GLY A 61 7.77 -10.73 -11.95
N TYR A 62 7.88 -10.57 -13.26
CA TYR A 62 6.69 -10.54 -14.13
C TYR A 62 5.94 -11.88 -14.17
N ALA A 63 6.65 -13.02 -14.08
CA ALA A 63 6.00 -14.33 -13.97
C ALA A 63 5.18 -14.46 -12.68
N ILE A 64 5.73 -13.97 -11.56
CA ILE A 64 5.00 -13.89 -10.28
C ILE A 64 3.80 -12.95 -10.42
N ALA A 65 3.98 -11.77 -10.99
CA ALA A 65 2.90 -10.80 -11.19
C ALA A 65 1.78 -11.34 -12.09
N ALA A 66 2.10 -12.18 -13.06
CA ALA A 66 1.13 -12.83 -13.94
C ALA A 66 0.18 -13.79 -13.21
N SER A 67 0.54 -14.29 -12.02
CA SER A 67 -0.34 -15.15 -11.22
C SER A 67 -1.56 -14.39 -10.69
N ASN A 68 -1.38 -13.13 -10.30
CA ASN A 68 -2.45 -12.20 -9.90
C ASN A 68 -2.03 -10.75 -10.18
N PRO A 69 -2.28 -10.21 -11.40
CA PRO A 69 -1.80 -8.89 -11.81
C PRO A 69 -2.29 -7.74 -10.91
N ILE A 70 -3.50 -7.86 -10.36
CA ILE A 70 -4.07 -6.85 -9.48
C ILE A 70 -3.38 -6.85 -8.11
N ARG A 71 -3.17 -8.02 -7.52
CA ARG A 71 -2.52 -8.14 -6.22
C ARG A 71 -1.03 -7.77 -6.29
N HIS A 72 -0.36 -8.19 -7.35
CA HIS A 72 1.08 -8.05 -7.52
C HIS A 72 1.48 -6.80 -8.33
N TRP A 73 0.60 -5.82 -8.47
CA TRP A 73 0.88 -4.58 -9.18
C TRP A 73 2.18 -3.86 -8.74
N PRO A 74 2.65 -3.92 -7.47
CA PRO A 74 3.90 -3.29 -7.09
C PRO A 74 5.11 -3.86 -7.85
N ILE A 75 5.12 -5.15 -8.19
CA ILE A 75 6.17 -5.77 -9.00
C ILE A 75 6.16 -5.18 -10.41
N THR A 76 4.97 -5.03 -11.00
CA THR A 76 4.80 -4.41 -12.32
C THR A 76 5.26 -2.95 -12.33
N LEU A 77 4.99 -2.20 -11.25
CA LEU A 77 5.45 -0.82 -11.09
C LEU A 77 6.98 -0.73 -11.05
N VAL A 78 7.64 -1.55 -10.22
CA VAL A 78 9.11 -1.57 -10.13
C VAL A 78 9.72 -1.92 -11.49
N GLY A 79 9.13 -2.88 -12.22
CA GLY A 79 9.56 -3.24 -13.55
C GLY A 79 9.39 -2.09 -14.57
N LEU A 80 8.27 -1.35 -14.52
CA LEU A 80 8.07 -0.17 -15.37
C LEU A 80 9.06 0.94 -15.04
N LEU A 81 9.35 1.18 -13.77
CA LEU A 81 10.36 2.18 -13.36
C LEU A 81 11.74 1.85 -13.95
N GLY A 82 12.17 0.58 -13.91
CA GLY A 82 13.42 0.15 -14.56
C GLY A 82 13.42 0.47 -16.05
N LYS A 83 12.30 0.20 -16.74
CA LYS A 83 12.14 0.48 -18.17
C LYS A 83 11.99 1.97 -18.51
N ILE A 84 11.69 2.83 -17.58
CA ILE A 84 11.70 4.30 -17.75
C ILE A 84 13.10 4.86 -17.50
N LEU A 85 13.76 4.40 -16.43
CA LEU A 85 15.08 4.90 -16.04
C LEU A 85 16.17 4.49 -17.01
N GLY A 86 16.07 3.31 -17.66
CA GLY A 86 17.00 2.87 -18.70
C GLY A 86 17.11 3.86 -19.88
N PRO A 87 15.99 4.18 -20.56
CA PRO A 87 15.95 5.21 -21.60
C PRO A 87 16.47 6.57 -21.16
N ILE A 88 16.14 7.02 -19.95
CA ILE A 88 16.64 8.30 -19.40
C ILE A 88 18.17 8.25 -19.26
N GLY A 89 18.72 7.16 -18.74
CA GLY A 89 20.16 6.95 -18.63
C GLY A 89 20.84 6.96 -20.00
N PHE A 90 20.26 6.27 -20.99
CA PHE A 90 20.77 6.26 -22.36
C PHE A 90 20.79 7.66 -22.97
N VAL A 91 19.70 8.40 -22.91
CA VAL A 91 19.61 9.78 -23.41
C VAL A 91 20.62 10.69 -22.73
N SER A 92 20.78 10.57 -21.41
CA SER A 92 21.78 11.31 -20.65
C SER A 92 23.20 11.02 -21.14
N THR A 93 23.53 9.74 -21.36
CA THR A 93 24.85 9.33 -21.85
C THR A 93 25.11 9.89 -23.24
N VAL A 94 24.16 9.75 -24.17
CA VAL A 94 24.29 10.29 -25.54
C VAL A 94 24.46 11.81 -25.55
N ALA A 95 23.82 12.51 -24.59
CA ALA A 95 23.90 13.98 -24.50
C ALA A 95 25.21 14.48 -23.87
N THR A 96 25.88 13.67 -23.03
CA THR A 96 27.03 14.10 -22.23
C THR A 96 28.36 13.50 -22.69
N VAL A 97 28.34 12.36 -23.38
CA VAL A 97 29.53 11.62 -23.82
C VAL A 97 29.69 11.81 -25.31
N GLY A 98 30.80 12.40 -25.73
CA GLY A 98 31.09 12.67 -27.15
C GLY A 98 31.66 11.46 -27.90
N PRO A 99 31.67 11.48 -29.26
CA PRO A 99 32.13 10.36 -30.07
C PRO A 99 33.61 9.97 -29.87
N ALA A 100 34.41 10.87 -29.31
CA ALA A 100 35.84 10.61 -29.02
C ALA A 100 36.07 9.95 -27.65
N ASP A 101 35.02 9.87 -26.81
CA ASP A 101 35.12 9.30 -25.47
C ASP A 101 34.98 7.77 -25.50
N PRO A 102 35.77 7.03 -24.69
CA PRO A 102 35.69 5.57 -24.62
C PRO A 102 34.31 5.03 -24.17
N GLY A 103 33.51 5.86 -23.51
CA GLY A 103 32.17 5.52 -23.04
C GLY A 103 31.04 5.88 -24.03
N TYR A 104 31.38 6.34 -25.24
CA TYR A 104 30.37 6.74 -26.22
C TYR A 104 29.48 5.59 -26.67
N LEU A 105 28.17 5.79 -26.59
CA LEU A 105 27.18 4.89 -27.13
C LEU A 105 26.56 5.53 -28.39
N PRO A 106 26.72 4.90 -29.56
CA PRO A 106 26.17 5.45 -30.78
C PRO A 106 24.61 5.38 -30.73
N LEU A 107 23.98 6.34 -31.40
CA LEU A 107 22.51 6.44 -31.49
C LEU A 107 21.85 5.15 -32.04
N SER A 108 22.59 4.38 -32.84
CA SER A 108 22.12 3.08 -33.32
C SER A 108 21.77 2.11 -32.19
N TRP A 109 22.36 2.26 -31.00
CA TRP A 109 21.97 1.47 -29.83
C TRP A 109 20.59 1.81 -29.29
N GLY A 110 19.98 2.92 -29.72
CA GLY A 110 18.59 3.28 -29.39
C GLY A 110 17.58 2.20 -29.72
N TRP A 111 17.86 1.29 -30.69
CA TRP A 111 16.97 0.16 -30.96
C TRP A 111 16.84 -0.79 -29.75
N THR A 112 17.88 -0.93 -28.92
CA THR A 112 17.80 -1.73 -27.69
C THR A 112 16.82 -1.10 -26.70
N ILE A 113 16.80 0.22 -26.61
CA ILE A 113 15.83 0.98 -25.80
C ILE A 113 14.40 0.77 -26.32
N VAL A 114 14.22 0.82 -27.65
CA VAL A 114 12.89 0.60 -28.25
C VAL A 114 12.39 -0.81 -27.91
N THR A 115 13.19 -1.83 -28.17
CA THR A 115 12.76 -3.23 -28.04
C THR A 115 12.72 -3.72 -26.60
N ASN A 116 13.63 -3.25 -25.74
CA ASN A 116 13.67 -3.69 -24.35
C ASN A 116 12.75 -2.89 -23.44
N ASP A 117 12.54 -1.59 -23.72
CA ASP A 117 11.87 -0.69 -22.79
C ASP A 117 10.59 -0.09 -23.34
N LEU A 118 10.65 0.68 -24.45
CA LEU A 118 9.52 1.50 -24.90
C LEU A 118 8.29 0.69 -25.30
N ILE A 119 8.47 -0.47 -25.94
CA ILE A 119 7.35 -1.35 -26.34
C ILE A 119 6.53 -1.83 -25.12
N TRP A 120 7.13 -1.85 -23.94
CA TRP A 120 6.50 -2.30 -22.72
C TRP A 120 5.77 -1.19 -21.94
N TRP A 121 6.02 0.08 -22.25
CA TRP A 121 5.44 1.19 -21.51
C TRP A 121 3.91 1.17 -21.56
N ALA A 122 3.34 1.21 -22.75
CA ALA A 122 1.89 1.25 -22.91
C ALA A 122 1.17 0.06 -22.24
N PRO A 123 1.59 -1.22 -22.47
CA PRO A 123 0.92 -2.34 -21.84
C PRO A 123 1.12 -2.39 -20.33
N LEU A 124 2.30 -2.07 -19.78
CA LEU A 124 2.52 -2.06 -18.34
C LEU A 124 1.78 -0.91 -17.65
N ILE A 125 1.72 0.28 -18.27
CA ILE A 125 0.91 1.41 -17.79
C ILE A 125 -0.58 1.02 -17.77
N ALA A 126 -1.09 0.38 -18.82
CA ALA A 126 -2.47 -0.08 -18.87
C ALA A 126 -2.78 -1.10 -17.75
N ILE A 127 -1.86 -2.05 -17.50
CA ILE A 127 -1.99 -3.01 -16.39
C ILE A 127 -2.05 -2.27 -15.06
N LEU A 128 -1.12 -1.33 -14.83
CA LEU A 128 -1.07 -0.56 -13.59
C LEU A 128 -2.31 0.30 -13.39
N TYR A 129 -2.81 0.92 -14.46
CA TYR A 129 -4.04 1.71 -14.39
C TYR A 129 -5.24 0.87 -13.96
N VAL A 130 -5.43 -0.31 -14.58
CA VAL A 130 -6.52 -1.22 -14.21
C VAL A 130 -6.31 -1.79 -12.82
N ALA A 131 -5.11 -2.29 -12.52
CA ALA A 131 -4.80 -2.83 -11.19
C ALA A 131 -4.98 -1.80 -10.08
N PHE A 132 -4.61 -0.55 -10.37
CA PHE A 132 -4.84 0.57 -9.47
C PHE A 132 -6.34 0.86 -9.28
N LYS A 133 -7.09 0.99 -10.39
CA LYS A 133 -8.53 1.19 -10.35
C LYS A 133 -9.24 0.09 -9.55
N GLU A 134 -8.91 -1.17 -9.80
CA GLU A 134 -9.50 -2.31 -9.09
C GLU A 134 -9.07 -2.38 -7.62
N SER A 135 -7.82 -2.06 -7.31
CA SER A 135 -7.35 -2.05 -5.92
C SER A 135 -7.90 -0.89 -5.09
N THR A 136 -8.33 0.18 -5.76
CA THR A 136 -8.96 1.35 -5.12
C THR A 136 -10.48 1.36 -5.26
N ALA A 137 -11.04 0.55 -6.15
CA ALA A 137 -12.48 0.34 -6.21
C ALA A 137 -12.91 -0.30 -4.89
N SER A 138 -13.55 0.49 -4.04
CA SER A 138 -14.40 -0.10 -3.01
C SER A 138 -15.42 -0.95 -3.76
N PRO A 139 -15.66 -2.21 -3.40
CA PRO A 139 -16.90 -2.84 -3.82
C PRO A 139 -18.01 -1.86 -3.44
N GLU A 140 -18.72 -1.31 -4.41
CA GLU A 140 -20.00 -0.68 -4.09
C GLU A 140 -20.85 -1.82 -3.55
N PRO A 141 -21.20 -1.80 -2.28
CA PRO A 141 -22.03 -2.85 -1.76
C PRO A 141 -23.46 -2.51 -2.21
N ASP A 142 -24.04 -3.37 -2.97
CA ASP A 142 -25.50 -3.39 -3.18
C ASP A 142 -26.24 -3.54 -1.83
N ASP A 143 -25.50 -3.79 -0.74
CA ASP A 143 -26.05 -4.03 0.60
C ASP A 143 -25.09 -3.54 1.70
N VAL A 144 -24.88 -2.21 1.83
CA VAL A 144 -24.24 -1.64 3.01
C VAL A 144 -25.16 -1.76 4.21
N MET A 145 -24.76 -2.59 5.16
CA MET A 145 -25.43 -2.70 6.45
C MET A 145 -25.59 -1.31 7.09
N ARG A 146 -26.78 -1.02 7.62
CA ARG A 146 -27.00 0.23 8.35
C ARG A 146 -26.15 0.25 9.63
N VAL A 147 -25.59 1.40 9.98
CA VAL A 147 -24.76 1.56 11.19
C VAL A 147 -25.45 1.00 12.44
N SER A 148 -26.74 1.29 12.62
CA SER A 148 -27.50 0.80 13.79
C SER A 148 -27.54 -0.72 13.85
N HIS A 149 -27.68 -1.38 12.73
CA HIS A 149 -27.70 -2.84 12.64
C HIS A 149 -26.29 -3.43 12.82
N ALA A 150 -25.27 -2.81 12.21
CA ALA A 150 -23.88 -3.20 12.42
C ALA A 150 -23.49 -3.12 13.91
N ASN A 151 -23.87 -2.05 14.58
CA ASN A 151 -23.62 -1.89 16.02
C ASN A 151 -24.31 -2.96 16.90
N GLU A 152 -25.38 -3.56 16.44
CA GLU A 152 -26.07 -4.67 17.14
C GLU A 152 -25.37 -6.02 16.96
N ILE A 153 -24.71 -6.23 15.80
CA ILE A 153 -24.08 -7.50 15.44
C ILE A 153 -22.64 -7.57 15.97
N PHE A 154 -21.89 -6.48 15.84
CA PHE A 154 -20.49 -6.46 16.23
C PHE A 154 -20.34 -6.30 17.74
N VAL A 155 -19.64 -7.26 18.34
CA VAL A 155 -19.45 -7.35 19.80
C VAL A 155 -17.98 -7.16 20.19
N ASN A 156 -17.76 -6.63 21.40
CA ASN A 156 -16.44 -6.52 22.01
C ASN A 156 -15.94 -7.88 22.51
N GLN A 157 -14.76 -7.92 23.10
CA GLN A 157 -14.13 -9.11 23.70
C GLN A 157 -14.95 -9.74 24.86
N HIS A 158 -15.96 -9.03 25.37
CA HIS A 158 -16.84 -9.48 26.45
C HIS A 158 -18.21 -9.91 25.93
N GLY A 159 -18.44 -9.91 24.61
CA GLY A 159 -19.70 -10.27 23.99
C GLY A 159 -20.79 -9.18 24.06
N GLN A 160 -20.42 -7.94 24.42
CA GLN A 160 -21.34 -6.80 24.42
C GLN A 160 -21.33 -6.10 23.08
N SER A 161 -22.52 -5.78 22.55
CA SER A 161 -22.63 -5.06 21.28
C SER A 161 -22.23 -3.58 21.41
N ILE A 162 -21.75 -2.98 20.32
CA ILE A 162 -21.51 -1.53 20.26
C ILE A 162 -22.81 -0.76 20.59
N ALA A 163 -23.95 -1.29 20.14
CA ALA A 163 -25.25 -0.71 20.44
C ALA A 163 -25.53 -0.66 21.94
N ASP A 164 -25.30 -1.76 22.67
CA ASP A 164 -25.54 -1.84 24.10
C ASP A 164 -24.59 -0.96 24.90
N LEU A 165 -23.31 -0.94 24.53
CA LEU A 165 -22.32 -0.05 25.13
C LEU A 165 -22.69 1.42 24.93
N SER A 166 -23.14 1.80 23.71
CA SER A 166 -23.51 3.19 23.38
C SER A 166 -24.78 3.69 24.05
N ARG A 167 -25.63 2.78 24.54
CA ARG A 167 -26.78 3.14 25.38
C ARG A 167 -26.41 3.41 26.82
N GLN A 168 -25.31 2.83 27.30
CA GLN A 168 -24.83 3.02 28.66
C GLN A 168 -23.96 4.27 28.80
N SER A 169 -23.10 4.53 27.81
CA SER A 169 -22.21 5.69 27.77
C SER A 169 -21.88 6.04 26.33
N PRO A 170 -21.61 7.31 26.03
CA PRO A 170 -21.07 7.69 24.74
C PRO A 170 -19.75 6.99 24.47
N LEU A 171 -19.57 6.52 23.24
CA LEU A 171 -18.40 5.79 22.79
C LEU A 171 -17.59 6.61 21.80
N LEU A 172 -16.28 6.66 22.01
CA LEU A 172 -15.35 7.07 20.98
C LEU A 172 -14.89 5.82 20.23
N VAL A 173 -15.50 5.53 19.07
CA VAL A 173 -15.17 4.37 18.24
C VAL A 173 -14.04 4.75 17.28
N LEU A 174 -12.86 4.13 17.48
CA LEU A 174 -11.65 4.36 16.67
C LEU A 174 -11.40 3.18 15.75
N PHE A 175 -11.48 3.42 14.46
CA PHE A 175 -11.19 2.44 13.43
C PHE A 175 -9.70 2.47 13.08
N LEU A 176 -8.98 1.43 13.44
CA LEU A 176 -7.55 1.23 13.13
C LEU A 176 -7.42 0.46 11.83
N ARG A 177 -6.26 0.53 11.16
CA ARG A 177 -6.04 -0.20 9.90
C ARG A 177 -5.57 -1.64 10.15
N HIS A 178 -4.33 -1.79 10.56
CA HIS A 178 -3.67 -3.07 10.83
C HIS A 178 -2.52 -2.85 11.83
N SER A 179 -2.10 -3.89 12.54
CA SER A 179 -1.07 -3.83 13.58
C SER A 179 0.29 -3.30 13.11
N GLY A 180 0.63 -3.49 11.82
CA GLY A 180 1.84 -2.95 11.20
C GLY A 180 1.81 -1.47 10.85
N CYS A 181 0.68 -0.79 11.00
CA CYS A 181 0.52 0.61 10.60
C CYS A 181 1.13 1.56 11.63
N THR A 182 2.17 2.30 11.25
CA THR A 182 2.83 3.30 12.11
C THR A 182 1.85 4.35 12.64
N PHE A 183 0.92 4.83 11.80
CA PHE A 183 -0.09 5.81 12.20
C PHE A 183 -1.13 5.24 13.17
N CYS A 184 -1.43 3.95 13.06
CA CYS A 184 -2.30 3.28 14.05
C CYS A 184 -1.62 3.20 15.41
N ARG A 185 -0.33 2.92 15.46
CA ARG A 185 0.47 2.94 16.68
C ARG A 185 0.55 4.33 17.29
N GLU A 186 0.72 5.35 16.46
CA GLU A 186 0.66 6.75 16.90
C GLU A 186 -0.73 7.09 17.48
N ALA A 187 -1.82 6.63 16.85
CA ALA A 187 -3.18 6.82 17.36
C ALA A 187 -3.42 6.10 18.71
N LEU A 188 -2.85 4.91 18.90
CA LEU A 188 -2.90 4.21 20.20
C LEU A 188 -2.11 4.95 21.29
N ALA A 189 -0.93 5.50 20.96
CA ALA A 189 -0.17 6.33 21.89
C ALA A 189 -0.95 7.61 22.29
N ASP A 190 -1.58 8.27 21.32
CA ASP A 190 -2.43 9.45 21.59
C ASP A 190 -3.63 9.11 22.46
N LEU A 191 -4.26 7.95 22.21
CA LEU A 191 -5.38 7.50 23.03
C LEU A 191 -4.96 7.24 24.46
N ARG A 192 -3.81 6.58 24.66
CA ARG A 192 -3.25 6.37 26.00
C ARG A 192 -3.10 7.68 26.76
N ASP A 193 -2.50 8.66 26.12
CA ASP A 193 -2.20 9.96 26.75
C ASP A 193 -3.46 10.78 27.03
N LYS A 194 -4.56 10.52 26.30
CA LYS A 194 -5.84 11.24 26.41
C LYS A 194 -6.94 10.44 27.15
N LYS A 195 -6.70 9.19 27.50
CA LYS A 195 -7.68 8.30 28.08
C LYS A 195 -8.36 8.86 29.34
N ASP A 196 -7.58 9.41 30.27
CA ASP A 196 -8.10 9.97 31.51
C ASP A 196 -9.01 11.18 31.23
N LYS A 197 -8.68 11.98 30.24
CA LYS A 197 -9.50 13.12 29.81
C LYS A 197 -10.82 12.66 29.17
N LEU A 198 -10.79 11.63 28.34
CA LEU A 198 -12.00 11.03 27.77
C LEU A 198 -12.90 10.47 28.89
N LYS A 199 -12.31 9.78 29.87
CA LYS A 199 -13.04 9.28 31.03
C LYS A 199 -13.69 10.39 31.85
N GLN A 200 -13.01 11.54 32.04
CA GLN A 200 -13.58 12.70 32.70
C GLN A 200 -14.75 13.31 31.91
N GLN A 201 -14.72 13.20 30.58
CA GLN A 201 -15.82 13.60 29.70
C GLN A 201 -16.98 12.56 29.70
N GLY A 202 -16.84 11.43 30.37
CA GLY A 202 -17.80 10.33 30.38
C GLY A 202 -17.88 9.59 29.05
N VAL A 203 -16.79 9.58 28.24
CA VAL A 203 -16.73 8.91 26.95
C VAL A 203 -15.79 7.71 27.05
N LEU A 204 -16.26 6.53 26.60
CA LEU A 204 -15.51 5.30 26.61
C LEU A 204 -14.89 5.02 25.23
N PRO A 205 -13.58 4.73 25.13
CA PRO A 205 -12.96 4.36 23.86
C PRO A 205 -13.29 2.90 23.50
N VAL A 206 -13.63 2.68 22.23
CA VAL A 206 -13.80 1.36 21.61
C VAL A 206 -12.90 1.30 20.38
N LEU A 207 -12.05 0.28 20.29
CA LEU A 207 -11.10 0.10 19.20
C LEU A 207 -11.64 -0.92 18.21
N VAL A 208 -11.66 -0.59 16.91
CA VAL A 208 -12.04 -1.50 15.83
C VAL A 208 -10.84 -1.78 14.96
N TYR A 209 -10.58 -3.02 14.65
CA TYR A 209 -9.41 -3.44 13.88
C TYR A 209 -9.71 -4.63 12.96
N GLN A 210 -8.87 -4.82 11.94
CA GLN A 210 -9.02 -5.88 10.93
C GLN A 210 -8.32 -7.19 11.31
N SER A 211 -7.39 -7.15 12.27
CA SER A 211 -6.53 -8.27 12.63
C SER A 211 -7.22 -9.24 13.59
N ASP A 212 -6.62 -10.41 13.77
CA ASP A 212 -7.01 -11.32 14.84
C ASP A 212 -6.73 -10.71 16.21
N SER A 213 -7.51 -11.10 17.21
CA SER A 213 -7.42 -10.57 18.57
C SER A 213 -6.02 -10.73 19.19
N GLU A 214 -5.27 -11.79 18.88
CA GLU A 214 -3.93 -12.03 19.43
C GLU A 214 -2.88 -11.00 18.99
N ALA A 215 -2.90 -10.59 17.70
CA ALA A 215 -1.97 -9.59 17.19
C ALA A 215 -2.23 -8.21 17.81
N VAL A 216 -3.50 -7.87 18.00
CA VAL A 216 -3.94 -6.61 18.60
C VAL A 216 -3.65 -6.55 20.09
N MET A 217 -3.82 -7.65 20.83
CA MET A 217 -3.52 -7.68 22.26
C MET A 217 -2.09 -7.27 22.57
N LYS A 218 -1.11 -7.66 21.73
CA LYS A 218 0.29 -7.24 21.90
C LYS A 218 0.47 -5.72 21.76
N ASP A 219 -0.23 -5.10 20.81
CA ASP A 219 -0.19 -3.65 20.66
C ASP A 219 -0.92 -2.96 21.83
N LEU A 220 -2.08 -3.49 22.26
CA LEU A 220 -2.83 -2.94 23.42
C LEU A 220 -2.01 -3.04 24.71
N GLU A 221 -1.33 -4.15 24.96
CA GLU A 221 -0.41 -4.33 26.09
C GLU A 221 0.74 -3.33 26.04
N HIS A 222 1.36 -3.17 24.86
CA HIS A 222 2.47 -2.24 24.67
C HIS A 222 2.08 -0.79 25.00
N TYR A 223 0.86 -0.38 24.64
CA TYR A 223 0.36 0.97 24.89
C TYR A 223 -0.44 1.11 26.21
N GLY A 224 -0.62 0.06 27.00
CA GLY A 224 -1.38 0.10 28.26
C GLY A 224 -2.87 0.36 28.06
N LEU A 225 -3.45 -0.21 27.01
CA LEU A 225 -4.86 -0.04 26.60
C LEU A 225 -5.65 -1.35 26.69
N THR A 226 -5.19 -2.33 27.46
CA THR A 226 -5.83 -3.65 27.62
C THR A 226 -7.21 -3.59 28.27
N ASP A 227 -7.52 -2.51 28.95
CA ASP A 227 -8.81 -2.22 29.57
C ASP A 227 -9.79 -1.48 28.64
N CYS A 228 -9.38 -1.17 27.40
CA CYS A 228 -10.27 -0.61 26.39
C CYS A 228 -11.07 -1.73 25.70
N ASP A 229 -12.34 -1.43 25.45
CA ASP A 229 -13.18 -2.29 24.61
C ASP A 229 -12.62 -2.36 23.18
N HIS A 230 -12.68 -3.54 22.57
CA HIS A 230 -12.19 -3.72 21.22
C HIS A 230 -13.03 -4.73 20.43
N VAL A 231 -13.13 -4.49 19.13
CA VAL A 231 -13.96 -5.24 18.18
C VAL A 231 -13.11 -5.65 16.98
N SER A 232 -13.15 -6.93 16.61
CA SER A 232 -12.49 -7.46 15.41
C SER A 232 -13.45 -7.44 14.23
N ASP A 233 -13.00 -6.88 13.09
CA ASP A 233 -13.74 -6.85 11.82
C ASP A 233 -12.82 -7.15 10.63
N PRO A 234 -12.34 -8.40 10.48
CA PRO A 234 -11.47 -8.78 9.36
C PRO A 234 -12.11 -8.59 7.99
N GLY A 235 -13.43 -8.66 7.92
CA GLY A 235 -14.23 -8.45 6.71
C GLY A 235 -14.45 -6.99 6.33
N CYS A 236 -14.07 -6.06 7.19
CA CYS A 236 -14.31 -4.62 7.03
C CYS A 236 -15.81 -4.28 6.83
N GLU A 237 -16.71 -5.07 7.39
CA GLU A 237 -18.15 -4.84 7.28
C GLU A 237 -18.60 -3.66 8.13
N LEU A 238 -18.09 -3.57 9.36
CA LEU A 238 -18.32 -2.45 10.26
C LEU A 238 -17.68 -1.17 9.70
N TYR A 239 -16.47 -1.27 9.11
CA TYR A 239 -15.83 -0.12 8.41
C TYR A 239 -16.74 0.40 7.30
N ARG A 240 -17.29 -0.48 6.46
CA ARG A 240 -18.21 -0.09 5.38
C ARG A 240 -19.49 0.55 5.93
N ALA A 241 -20.07 -0.02 6.98
CA ALA A 241 -21.27 0.52 7.63
C ALA A 241 -21.05 1.97 8.11
N TYR A 242 -19.85 2.28 8.64
CA TYR A 242 -19.46 3.63 9.05
C TYR A 242 -19.02 4.54 7.90
N GLY A 243 -19.09 4.06 6.66
CA GLY A 243 -18.72 4.82 5.46
C GLY A 243 -17.21 4.99 5.30
N LEU A 244 -16.41 4.13 5.93
CA LEU A 244 -14.96 4.09 5.76
C LEU A 244 -14.65 3.23 4.52
N ARG A 245 -14.17 3.89 3.47
CA ARG A 245 -13.83 3.27 2.19
C ARG A 245 -12.35 2.92 2.11
N ARG A 246 -11.98 2.17 1.08
CA ARG A 246 -10.56 1.97 0.73
C ARG A 246 -9.99 3.28 0.18
N GLY A 247 -8.79 3.62 0.63
CA GLY A 247 -8.10 4.84 0.22
C GLY A 247 -7.46 4.73 -1.16
N THR A 248 -7.25 5.87 -1.78
CA THR A 248 -6.49 6.02 -3.02
C THR A 248 -4.98 6.01 -2.73
N LEU A 249 -4.14 5.79 -3.76
CA LEU A 249 -2.68 5.87 -3.60
C LEU A 249 -2.22 7.23 -3.07
N GLY A 250 -2.86 8.33 -3.48
CA GLY A 250 -2.55 9.67 -2.97
C GLY A 250 -2.81 9.79 -1.47
N GLN A 251 -3.88 9.21 -0.97
CA GLN A 251 -4.25 9.19 0.45
C GLN A 251 -3.33 8.29 1.30
N LEU A 252 -2.76 7.25 0.68
CA LEU A 252 -1.92 6.24 1.35
C LEU A 252 -0.42 6.54 1.22
N PHE A 253 0.01 7.13 0.09
CA PHE A 253 1.41 7.28 -0.30
C PHE A 253 1.72 8.69 -0.85
N GLY A 254 0.89 9.70 -0.59
CA GLY A 254 1.18 11.07 -0.98
C GLY A 254 2.45 11.63 -0.31
N PRO A 255 3.06 12.71 -0.83
CA PRO A 255 4.29 13.29 -0.28
C PRO A 255 4.18 13.62 1.21
N ASP A 256 3.03 14.13 1.64
CA ASP A 256 2.77 14.46 3.06
C ASP A 256 2.72 13.19 3.93
N VAL A 257 2.19 12.08 3.39
CA VAL A 257 2.15 10.78 4.09
C VAL A 257 3.57 10.24 4.26
N TRP A 258 4.43 10.37 3.25
CA TRP A 258 5.84 9.96 3.33
C TRP A 258 6.59 10.72 4.41
N TRP A 259 6.46 12.05 4.43
CA TRP A 259 7.14 12.89 5.42
C TRP A 259 6.66 12.61 6.84
N ARG A 260 5.34 12.51 7.03
CA ARG A 260 4.73 12.18 8.33
C ARG A 260 5.06 10.74 8.76
N GLY A 261 5.05 9.78 7.82
CA GLY A 261 5.43 8.40 8.08
C GLY A 261 6.86 8.25 8.54
N PHE A 262 7.80 8.95 7.90
CA PHE A 262 9.20 9.01 8.32
C PHE A 262 9.31 9.58 9.75
N LYS A 263 8.63 10.67 10.03
CA LYS A 263 8.61 11.28 11.37
C LYS A 263 8.05 10.32 12.41
N ALA A 264 6.91 9.71 12.16
CA ALA A 264 6.25 8.78 13.08
C ALA A 264 7.05 7.48 13.29
N ALA A 265 7.57 6.87 12.20
CA ALA A 265 8.29 5.62 12.27
C ALA A 265 9.68 5.75 12.94
N ILE A 266 10.43 6.78 12.60
CA ILE A 266 11.84 6.94 12.99
C ILE A 266 11.99 7.90 14.15
N LEU A 267 11.46 9.13 14.05
CA LEU A 267 11.65 10.15 15.09
C LEU A 267 10.82 9.86 16.33
N SER A 268 9.55 9.42 16.17
CA SER A 268 8.67 9.05 17.28
C SER A 268 8.81 7.58 17.69
N ARG A 269 9.68 6.80 17.02
CA ARG A 269 10.02 5.40 17.32
C ARG A 269 8.84 4.42 17.35
N HIS A 270 7.75 4.70 16.63
CA HIS A 270 6.61 3.77 16.55
C HIS A 270 6.91 2.54 15.68
N GLY A 271 7.94 2.61 14.83
CA GLY A 271 8.39 1.51 13.97
C GLY A 271 7.37 1.16 12.87
N VAL A 272 7.69 0.09 12.14
CA VAL A 272 6.82 -0.51 11.11
C VAL A 272 6.65 -1.98 11.47
N GLY A 273 5.42 -2.46 11.54
CA GLY A 273 5.12 -3.86 11.84
C GLY A 273 4.68 -4.67 10.60
N LYS A 274 4.23 -5.89 10.83
CA LYS A 274 3.71 -6.78 9.80
C LYS A 274 2.40 -6.24 9.24
N LEU A 275 2.24 -6.30 7.92
CA LEU A 275 0.96 -6.00 7.26
C LEU A 275 -0.01 -7.16 7.55
N ASP A 276 -1.04 -6.87 8.34
CA ASP A 276 -2.09 -7.80 8.71
C ASP A 276 -3.44 -7.13 8.45
N GLY A 277 -4.16 -7.62 7.43
CA GLY A 277 -5.39 -7.01 6.92
C GLY A 277 -5.24 -6.20 5.62
N ASP A 278 -6.28 -5.44 5.26
CA ASP A 278 -6.31 -4.60 4.05
C ASP A 278 -5.53 -3.29 4.26
N GLY A 279 -4.33 -3.21 3.67
CA GLY A 279 -3.49 -2.03 3.74
C GLY A 279 -4.08 -0.77 3.06
N PHE A 280 -5.18 -0.88 2.31
CA PHE A 280 -5.88 0.25 1.70
C PHE A 280 -7.07 0.75 2.52
N GLN A 281 -7.51 0.02 3.53
CA GLN A 281 -8.63 0.46 4.37
C GLN A 281 -8.30 1.78 5.07
N MET A 282 -9.20 2.76 4.95
CA MET A 282 -9.03 4.06 5.62
C MET A 282 -9.50 3.99 7.07
N PRO A 283 -8.78 4.66 7.98
CA PRO A 283 -9.18 4.78 9.37
C PRO A 283 -10.22 5.88 9.59
N GLY A 284 -10.78 5.94 10.81
CA GLY A 284 -11.72 6.99 11.20
C GLY A 284 -11.96 6.99 12.71
N ALA A 285 -12.56 8.08 13.19
CA ALA A 285 -12.94 8.26 14.58
C ALA A 285 -14.38 8.77 14.66
N PHE A 286 -15.21 8.18 15.53
CA PHE A 286 -16.65 8.48 15.61
C PHE A 286 -17.09 8.57 17.06
N LEU A 287 -17.90 9.58 17.36
CA LEU A 287 -18.66 9.60 18.60
C LEU A 287 -20.02 8.90 18.36
N VAL A 288 -20.27 7.87 19.14
CA VAL A 288 -21.52 7.07 19.05
C VAL A 288 -22.26 7.16 20.37
N GLU A 289 -23.53 7.53 20.31
CA GLU A 289 -24.42 7.62 21.46
C GLU A 289 -25.81 7.10 21.10
N ASN A 290 -26.39 6.29 21.95
CA ASN A 290 -27.73 5.68 21.75
C ASN A 290 -27.86 5.02 20.36
N ASN A 291 -26.86 4.24 19.98
CA ASN A 291 -26.78 3.53 18.69
C ASN A 291 -26.78 4.44 17.44
N ARG A 292 -26.35 5.70 17.57
CA ARG A 292 -26.27 6.69 16.48
C ARG A 292 -24.92 7.37 16.47
N ILE A 293 -24.41 7.65 15.28
CA ILE A 293 -23.23 8.50 15.12
C ILE A 293 -23.65 9.94 15.40
N VAL A 294 -23.03 10.56 16.38
CA VAL A 294 -23.22 11.97 16.76
C VAL A 294 -22.18 12.86 16.07
N GLU A 295 -20.91 12.41 16.04
CA GLU A 295 -19.82 13.09 15.38
C GLU A 295 -18.99 12.09 14.58
N ALA A 296 -18.45 12.52 13.43
CA ALA A 296 -17.74 11.65 12.51
C ALA A 296 -16.51 12.31 11.91
N TYR A 297 -15.35 11.76 12.14
CA TYR A 297 -14.12 12.13 11.47
C TYR A 297 -13.62 10.97 10.58
N ARG A 298 -13.75 11.13 9.26
CA ARG A 298 -13.21 10.20 8.28
C ARG A 298 -11.91 10.75 7.74
N HIS A 299 -10.83 9.99 7.88
CA HIS A 299 -9.50 10.42 7.45
C HIS A 299 -9.47 10.72 5.95
N GLN A 300 -8.89 11.86 5.58
CA GLN A 300 -8.63 12.26 4.19
C GLN A 300 -7.32 11.64 3.69
N ALA A 301 -6.33 11.51 4.58
CA ALA A 301 -5.10 10.77 4.37
C ALA A 301 -4.86 9.82 5.54
N VAL A 302 -4.12 8.73 5.34
CA VAL A 302 -3.81 7.78 6.43
C VAL A 302 -2.97 8.40 7.53
N SER A 303 -2.28 9.49 7.25
CA SER A 303 -1.48 10.26 8.19
C SER A 303 -2.26 11.32 8.98
N ASP A 304 -3.58 11.43 8.80
CA ASP A 304 -4.39 12.38 9.54
C ASP A 304 -4.39 12.05 11.04
N ARG A 305 -4.39 13.09 11.86
CA ARG A 305 -4.31 12.97 13.29
C ARG A 305 -5.35 13.87 13.95
N PRO A 306 -6.62 13.43 14.01
CA PRO A 306 -7.67 14.21 14.64
C PRO A 306 -7.47 14.30 16.15
N ASP A 307 -7.89 15.40 16.75
CA ASP A 307 -7.96 15.47 18.21
C ASP A 307 -9.18 14.70 18.71
N VAL A 308 -8.92 13.48 19.23
CA VAL A 308 -9.98 12.60 19.74
C VAL A 308 -10.78 13.23 20.89
N CYS A 309 -10.18 14.12 21.68
CA CYS A 309 -10.90 14.85 22.71
C CYS A 309 -11.85 15.93 22.15
N GLN A 310 -11.55 16.44 20.96
CA GLN A 310 -12.44 17.38 20.27
C GLN A 310 -13.65 16.64 19.68
N ILE A 311 -13.43 15.47 19.07
CA ILE A 311 -14.51 14.61 18.57
C ILE A 311 -15.42 14.16 19.71
N ALA A 312 -14.84 13.89 20.90
CA ALA A 312 -15.56 13.50 22.09
C ALA A 312 -16.31 14.64 22.81
N ARG A 313 -16.13 15.89 22.38
CA ARG A 313 -16.86 17.02 22.95
C ARG A 313 -18.33 16.96 22.56
N ARG A 314 -19.18 17.17 23.55
CA ARG A 314 -20.61 17.37 23.35
C ARG A 314 -20.85 18.87 23.40
N ASP A 315 -21.19 19.46 22.28
CA ASP A 315 -21.75 20.81 22.26
C ASP A 315 -23.25 20.67 22.58
N TYR A 316 -23.59 20.78 23.86
CA TYR A 316 -24.97 20.93 24.32
C TYR A 316 -25.42 22.38 24.25
#